data_689a8c23de9b1699a3ab646f2bb2c080
#
_entry.id   689a8c23de9b1699a3ab646f2bb2c080
#
_cell.length_a   1.000
_cell.length_b   1.000
_cell.length_c   1.000
_cell.angle_alpha   90.00
_cell.angle_beta   90.00
_cell.angle_gamma   90.00
#
_symmetry.space_group_name_H-M   'P 1'
#
loop_
_entity.id
_entity.type
_entity.pdbx_description
1 polymer ?
#
loop_
_entity_poly.entity_id
_entity_poly.type
_entity_poly.pdbx_seq_one_letter_code
_entity_poly.pdbx_strand_id
1 'polypeptide(L)'
;MTSRIFRGRPGSDTVRERPDILWPRRIAVPVRGGSVDKDALRAACRLARPAKASILVITVLEVARNLPLSASLGGELGQAEEVLADMEELASRLESKVKTRVLQAREAGPAIVDEARRWEADLMVVGLASKPRFGEFSLGRTGTDLLSHAHCRLVLIREALPEEMQPAHEEIS
;
A
#
# COMPACT_ATOMS: atom_id res chain seq x y z
N MET A 1 58.55 -25.15 13.74
CA MET A 1 57.65 -23.95 13.77
C MET A 1 56.42 -24.27 12.95
N THR A 2 55.35 -24.65 13.61
CA THR A 2 54.15 -25.17 12.96
C THR A 2 53.02 -24.13 13.14
N SER A 3 52.71 -23.44 12.07
CA SER A 3 51.63 -22.43 12.04
C SER A 3 50.26 -23.11 12.02
N ARG A 4 49.51 -22.98 13.10
CA ARG A 4 48.11 -23.43 13.19
C ARG A 4 47.22 -22.43 12.47
N ILE A 5 46.70 -22.83 11.30
CA ILE A 5 45.64 -22.11 10.60
C ILE A 5 44.35 -22.35 11.37
N PHE A 6 43.81 -21.27 11.95
CA PHE A 6 42.52 -21.24 12.60
C PHE A 6 41.42 -21.30 11.50
N ARG A 7 40.82 -22.46 11.27
CA ARG A 7 39.62 -22.57 10.49
C ARG A 7 38.44 -22.13 11.36
N GLY A 8 38.05 -20.86 11.24
CA GLY A 8 36.77 -20.38 11.71
C GLY A 8 35.65 -21.09 10.94
N ARG A 9 34.76 -21.75 11.66
CA ARG A 9 33.47 -22.21 11.09
C ARG A 9 32.72 -20.99 10.60
N PRO A 10 32.17 -20.98 9.38
CA PRO A 10 31.20 -19.95 9.00
C PRO A 10 29.97 -20.19 9.87
N GLY A 11 29.68 -19.24 10.75
CA GLY A 11 28.41 -19.15 11.44
C GLY A 11 27.30 -19.09 10.39
N SER A 12 26.32 -19.94 10.52
CA SER A 12 25.11 -19.90 9.73
C SER A 12 24.29 -18.69 10.18
N ASP A 13 24.72 -17.48 9.76
CA ASP A 13 23.81 -16.37 9.68
C ASP A 13 22.81 -16.72 8.59
N THR A 14 21.69 -17.30 9.02
CA THR A 14 20.47 -17.33 8.20
C THR A 14 20.04 -15.88 8.03
N VAL A 15 20.65 -15.22 7.05
CA VAL A 15 20.09 -13.99 6.47
C VAL A 15 18.68 -14.39 6.06
N ARG A 16 17.66 -13.97 6.84
CA ARG A 16 16.29 -14.04 6.40
C ARG A 16 16.27 -13.25 5.10
N GLU A 17 16.24 -13.94 3.98
CA GLU A 17 16.10 -13.33 2.67
C GLU A 17 14.91 -12.40 2.76
N ARG A 18 15.19 -11.09 2.65
CA ARG A 18 14.11 -10.10 2.61
C ARG A 18 13.30 -10.42 1.37
N PRO A 19 11.97 -10.59 1.50
CA PRO A 19 11.15 -10.91 0.34
C PRO A 19 11.46 -9.88 -0.76
N ASP A 20 11.71 -10.38 -1.97
CA ASP A 20 11.98 -9.53 -3.12
C ASP A 20 10.69 -8.76 -3.48
N ILE A 21 10.80 -7.51 -3.88
CA ILE A 21 9.66 -6.71 -4.34
C ILE A 21 8.97 -7.38 -5.55
N LEU A 22 9.72 -8.13 -6.35
CA LEU A 22 9.22 -8.88 -7.50
C LEU A 22 8.53 -10.20 -7.11
N TRP A 23 8.72 -10.65 -5.86
CA TRP A 23 8.18 -11.90 -5.34
C TRP A 23 7.50 -11.69 -3.98
N PRO A 24 6.52 -10.78 -3.88
CA PRO A 24 5.79 -10.59 -2.63
C PRO A 24 4.96 -11.84 -2.32
N ARG A 25 4.70 -12.05 -1.02
CA ARG A 25 3.78 -13.10 -0.55
C ARG A 25 2.43 -12.53 -0.17
N ARG A 26 2.42 -11.34 0.39
CA ARG A 26 1.21 -10.66 0.88
C ARG A 26 1.29 -9.17 0.54
N ILE A 27 0.37 -8.72 -0.28
CA ILE A 27 0.30 -7.33 -0.75
C ILE A 27 -0.89 -6.64 -0.10
N ALA A 28 -0.66 -5.57 0.65
CA ALA A 28 -1.72 -4.69 1.15
C ALA A 28 -1.98 -3.56 0.16
N VAL A 29 -3.25 -3.24 -0.10
CA VAL A 29 -3.67 -2.16 -0.99
C VAL A 29 -4.69 -1.31 -0.28
N PRO A 30 -4.30 -0.20 0.36
CA PRO A 30 -5.24 0.75 0.93
C PRO A 30 -5.95 1.53 -0.19
N VAL A 31 -7.27 1.69 -0.08
CA VAL A 31 -8.12 2.34 -1.08
C VAL A 31 -9.13 3.29 -0.41
N ARG A 32 -9.54 4.32 -1.16
CA ARG A 32 -10.58 5.27 -0.79
C ARG A 32 -11.65 5.43 -1.88
N GLY A 33 -11.52 4.73 -2.99
CA GLY A 33 -12.44 4.76 -4.13
C GLY A 33 -12.04 5.70 -5.26
N GLY A 34 -10.81 6.23 -5.26
CA GLY A 34 -10.30 7.08 -6.33
C GLY A 34 -9.83 6.30 -7.57
N SER A 35 -9.62 7.02 -8.69
CA SER A 35 -9.07 6.44 -9.94
C SER A 35 -7.71 5.80 -9.73
N VAL A 36 -6.84 6.48 -9.00
CA VAL A 36 -5.48 6.02 -8.69
C VAL A 36 -5.45 4.75 -7.83
N ASP A 37 -6.49 4.51 -7.02
CA ASP A 37 -6.63 3.28 -6.24
C ASP A 37 -6.86 2.06 -7.15
N LYS A 38 -7.60 2.26 -8.25
CA LYS A 38 -7.78 1.24 -9.29
C LYS A 38 -6.45 0.90 -9.97
N ASP A 39 -5.60 1.90 -10.21
CA ASP A 39 -4.26 1.70 -10.77
C ASP A 39 -3.33 0.99 -9.77
N ALA A 40 -3.42 1.34 -8.49
CA ALA A 40 -2.71 0.64 -7.43
C ALA A 40 -3.11 -0.84 -7.35
N LEU A 41 -4.41 -1.13 -7.42
CA LEU A 41 -4.89 -2.52 -7.44
C LEU A 41 -4.44 -3.27 -8.71
N ARG A 42 -4.50 -2.64 -9.89
CA ARG A 42 -3.97 -3.24 -11.14
C ARG A 42 -2.50 -3.61 -11.02
N ALA A 43 -1.69 -2.72 -10.46
CA ALA A 43 -0.27 -2.97 -10.21
C ALA A 43 -0.08 -4.12 -9.20
N ALA A 44 -0.82 -4.11 -8.10
CA ALA A 44 -0.78 -5.18 -7.11
C ALA A 44 -1.15 -6.56 -7.70
N CYS A 45 -2.19 -6.63 -8.54
CA CYS A 45 -2.58 -7.87 -9.22
C CYS A 45 -1.47 -8.38 -10.16
N ARG A 46 -0.80 -7.47 -10.89
CA ARG A 46 0.33 -7.84 -11.76
C ARG A 46 1.53 -8.35 -10.97
N LEU A 47 1.86 -7.70 -9.85
CA LEU A 47 2.95 -8.12 -8.96
C LEU A 47 2.63 -9.43 -8.23
N ALA A 48 1.36 -9.66 -7.89
CA ALA A 48 0.93 -10.87 -7.20
C ALA A 48 0.98 -12.12 -8.09
N ARG A 49 0.68 -11.98 -9.38
CA ARG A 49 0.49 -13.11 -10.30
C ARG A 49 1.68 -14.09 -10.35
N PRO A 50 2.93 -13.67 -10.60
CA PRO A 50 4.06 -14.59 -10.72
C PRO A 50 4.39 -15.27 -9.38
N ALA A 51 4.20 -14.56 -8.27
CA ALA A 51 4.49 -15.07 -6.92
C ALA A 51 3.30 -15.80 -6.28
N LYS A 52 2.12 -15.80 -6.92
CA LYS A 52 0.85 -16.26 -6.34
C LYS A 52 0.57 -15.62 -4.98
N ALA A 53 0.91 -14.34 -4.86
CA ALA A 53 0.74 -13.57 -3.63
C ALA A 53 -0.74 -13.40 -3.28
N SER A 54 -1.03 -13.31 -2.00
CA SER A 54 -2.35 -12.91 -1.49
C SER A 54 -2.45 -11.39 -1.48
N ILE A 55 -3.61 -10.85 -1.85
CA ILE A 55 -3.88 -9.41 -1.83
C ILE A 55 -4.94 -9.11 -0.78
N LEU A 56 -4.69 -8.09 0.06
CA LEU A 56 -5.65 -7.53 1.01
C LEU A 56 -5.94 -6.07 0.63
N VAL A 57 -7.18 -5.80 0.24
CA VAL A 57 -7.66 -4.44 -0.01
C VAL A 57 -8.26 -3.89 1.28
N ILE A 58 -7.82 -2.71 1.69
CA ILE A 58 -8.17 -2.09 2.98
C ILE A 58 -8.82 -0.74 2.71
N THR A 59 -9.99 -0.51 3.28
CA THR A 59 -10.56 0.83 3.38
C THR A 59 -10.75 1.21 4.84
N VAL A 60 -10.64 2.50 5.17
CA VAL A 60 -10.73 3.01 6.54
C VAL A 60 -11.83 4.05 6.64
N LEU A 61 -12.75 3.81 7.56
CA LEU A 61 -13.74 4.78 8.00
C LEU A 61 -13.12 5.60 9.14
N GLU A 62 -12.87 6.87 8.88
CA GLU A 62 -12.34 7.79 9.90
C GLU A 62 -13.50 8.30 10.78
N VAL A 63 -13.45 7.96 12.06
CA VAL A 63 -14.46 8.38 13.05
C VAL A 63 -14.06 9.72 13.64
N ALA A 64 -14.95 10.70 13.57
CA ALA A 64 -14.73 12.01 14.18
C ALA A 64 -14.47 11.90 15.68
N ARG A 65 -13.61 12.76 16.22
CA ARG A 65 -13.15 12.68 17.63
C ARG A 65 -14.27 12.85 18.66
N ASN A 66 -15.35 13.52 18.31
CA ASN A 66 -16.53 13.73 19.14
C ASN A 66 -17.49 12.53 19.18
N LEU A 67 -17.26 11.50 18.38
CA LEU A 67 -18.06 10.27 18.37
C LEU A 67 -17.30 9.11 19.01
N PRO A 68 -17.99 8.13 19.64
CA PRO A 68 -17.37 6.88 20.06
C PRO A 68 -16.75 6.15 18.86
N LEU A 69 -15.67 5.39 19.06
CA LEU A 69 -15.05 4.64 17.97
C LEU A 69 -16.00 3.55 17.41
N SER A 70 -16.94 3.09 18.24
CA SER A 70 -18.01 2.15 17.88
C SER A 70 -19.28 2.82 17.32
N ALA A 71 -19.21 4.11 16.96
CA ALA A 71 -20.36 4.81 16.40
C ALA A 71 -20.85 4.11 15.13
N SER A 72 -22.16 4.03 14.97
CA SER A 72 -22.77 3.51 13.74
C SER A 72 -22.61 4.53 12.62
N LEU A 73 -21.77 4.21 11.65
CA LEU A 73 -21.50 5.00 10.45
C LEU A 73 -22.20 4.39 9.25
N GLY A 74 -23.51 4.15 9.36
CA GLY A 74 -24.29 3.36 8.38
C GLY A 74 -24.14 3.82 6.93
N GLY A 75 -24.18 5.14 6.66
CA GLY A 75 -24.01 5.69 5.32
C GLY A 75 -22.57 5.54 4.80
N GLU A 76 -21.59 5.84 5.66
CA GLU A 76 -20.17 5.74 5.31
C GLU A 76 -19.74 4.27 5.17
N LEU A 77 -20.33 3.36 5.96
CA LEU A 77 -20.11 1.92 5.81
C LEU A 77 -20.59 1.43 4.44
N GLY A 78 -21.81 1.81 4.01
CA GLY A 78 -22.31 1.46 2.69
C GLY A 78 -21.41 1.94 1.56
N GLN A 79 -20.90 3.18 1.63
CA GLN A 79 -19.93 3.70 0.65
C GLN A 79 -18.62 2.91 0.65
N ALA A 80 -18.11 2.53 1.84
CA ALA A 80 -16.91 1.73 1.94
C ALA A 80 -17.10 0.33 1.34
N GLU A 81 -18.25 -0.28 1.56
CA GLU A 81 -18.62 -1.58 0.97
C GLU A 81 -18.73 -1.50 -0.56
N GLU A 82 -19.32 -0.43 -1.10
CA GLU A 82 -19.36 -0.18 -2.55
C GLU A 82 -17.96 -0.05 -3.14
N VAL A 83 -17.07 0.72 -2.50
CA VAL A 83 -15.67 0.84 -2.92
C VAL A 83 -14.98 -0.53 -2.94
N LEU A 84 -15.17 -1.34 -1.92
CA LEU A 84 -14.57 -2.67 -1.87
C LEU A 84 -15.16 -3.62 -2.92
N ALA A 85 -16.47 -3.55 -3.18
CA ALA A 85 -17.12 -4.34 -4.24
C ALA A 85 -16.57 -3.97 -5.63
N ASP A 86 -16.39 -2.69 -5.92
CA ASP A 86 -15.74 -2.22 -7.15
C ASP A 86 -14.31 -2.78 -7.31
N MET A 87 -13.56 -2.83 -6.21
CA MET A 87 -12.19 -3.37 -6.21
C MET A 87 -12.18 -4.88 -6.41
N GLU A 88 -13.11 -5.62 -5.81
CA GLU A 88 -13.29 -7.06 -6.02
C GLU A 88 -13.66 -7.38 -7.46
N GLU A 89 -14.56 -6.61 -8.05
CA GLU A 89 -14.95 -6.76 -9.46
C GLU A 89 -13.76 -6.50 -10.38
N LEU A 90 -12.99 -5.41 -10.13
CA LEU A 90 -11.79 -5.11 -10.90
C LEU A 90 -10.74 -6.23 -10.78
N ALA A 91 -10.49 -6.74 -9.58
CA ALA A 91 -9.56 -7.84 -9.37
C ALA A 91 -10.02 -9.12 -10.08
N SER A 92 -11.32 -9.42 -10.06
CA SER A 92 -11.90 -10.57 -10.76
C SER A 92 -11.68 -10.49 -12.27
N ARG A 93 -11.88 -9.32 -12.87
CA ARG A 93 -11.58 -9.08 -14.31
C ARG A 93 -10.09 -9.28 -14.65
N LEU A 94 -9.22 -9.13 -13.66
CA LEU A 94 -7.78 -9.37 -13.78
C LEU A 94 -7.37 -10.80 -13.37
N GLU A 95 -8.34 -11.71 -13.23
CA GLU A 95 -8.14 -13.09 -12.80
C GLU A 95 -7.41 -13.21 -11.45
N SER A 96 -7.60 -12.22 -10.58
CA SER A 96 -6.99 -12.14 -9.25
C SER A 96 -8.06 -12.22 -8.17
N LYS A 97 -7.77 -12.97 -7.10
CA LYS A 97 -8.63 -13.01 -5.92
C LYS A 97 -8.05 -12.08 -4.86
N VAL A 98 -8.90 -11.25 -4.27
CA VAL A 98 -8.54 -10.35 -3.20
C VAL A 98 -9.36 -10.66 -1.95
N LYS A 99 -8.80 -10.33 -0.79
CA LYS A 99 -9.55 -10.20 0.46
C LYS A 99 -9.82 -8.73 0.68
N THR A 100 -10.94 -8.41 1.26
CA THR A 100 -11.33 -7.02 1.56
C THR A 100 -11.50 -6.82 3.06
N ARG A 101 -11.26 -5.62 3.54
CA ARG A 101 -11.45 -5.23 4.93
C ARG A 101 -11.81 -3.76 5.08
N VAL A 102 -12.87 -3.51 5.84
CA VAL A 102 -13.20 -2.18 6.34
C VAL A 102 -12.63 -2.06 7.76
N LEU A 103 -11.91 -0.98 8.02
CA LEU A 103 -11.42 -0.61 9.35
C LEU A 103 -12.15 0.64 9.83
N GLN A 104 -12.37 0.74 11.12
CA GLN A 104 -12.90 1.92 11.77
C GLN A 104 -11.84 2.49 12.71
N ALA A 105 -11.39 3.72 12.45
CA ALA A 105 -10.26 4.30 13.17
C ALA A 105 -10.37 5.83 13.27
N ARG A 106 -9.53 6.44 14.11
CA ARG A 106 -9.43 7.91 14.21
C ARG A 106 -8.61 8.50 13.06
N GLU A 107 -7.64 7.76 12.59
CA GLU A 107 -6.69 8.17 11.56
C GLU A 107 -6.37 6.99 10.64
N ALA A 108 -6.46 7.21 9.33
CA ALA A 108 -6.31 6.13 8.36
C ALA A 108 -4.88 5.58 8.32
N GLY A 109 -3.87 6.45 8.35
CA GLY A 109 -2.47 6.03 8.24
C GLY A 109 -2.05 4.98 9.27
N PRO A 110 -2.15 5.27 10.58
CA PRO A 110 -1.84 4.31 11.63
C PRO A 110 -2.66 3.02 11.54
N ALA A 111 -3.97 3.11 11.24
CA ALA A 111 -4.82 1.95 11.12
C ALA A 111 -4.39 1.01 9.98
N ILE A 112 -4.01 1.57 8.82
CA ILE A 112 -3.50 0.81 7.68
C ILE A 112 -2.18 0.13 8.04
N VAL A 113 -1.25 0.84 8.68
CA VAL A 113 0.05 0.30 9.11
C VAL A 113 -0.14 -0.88 10.07
N ASP A 114 -1.02 -0.72 11.07
CA ASP A 114 -1.30 -1.77 12.05
C ASP A 114 -1.96 -2.99 11.40
N GLU A 115 -2.90 -2.79 10.49
CA GLU A 115 -3.55 -3.89 9.79
C GLU A 115 -2.59 -4.62 8.85
N ALA A 116 -1.78 -3.89 8.09
CA ALA A 116 -0.76 -4.47 7.24
C ALA A 116 0.24 -5.31 8.05
N ARG A 117 0.59 -4.85 9.27
CA ARG A 117 1.46 -5.59 10.19
C ARG A 117 0.80 -6.87 10.69
N ARG A 118 -0.46 -6.80 11.15
CA ARG A 118 -1.22 -7.99 11.62
C ARG A 118 -1.38 -9.03 10.52
N TRP A 119 -1.58 -8.55 9.28
CA TRP A 119 -1.71 -9.41 8.13
C TRP A 119 -0.36 -9.88 7.58
N GLU A 120 0.75 -9.42 8.18
CA GLU A 120 2.13 -9.71 7.77
C GLU A 120 2.38 -9.37 6.28
N ALA A 121 1.91 -8.22 5.84
CA ALA A 121 2.19 -7.73 4.51
C ALA A 121 3.70 -7.51 4.33
N ASP A 122 4.25 -7.96 3.20
CA ASP A 122 5.65 -7.72 2.83
C ASP A 122 5.79 -6.65 1.74
N LEU A 123 4.67 -6.29 1.12
CA LEU A 123 4.54 -5.19 0.18
C LEU A 123 3.24 -4.43 0.42
N MET A 124 3.27 -3.11 0.27
CA MET A 124 2.08 -2.27 0.20
C MET A 124 2.11 -1.46 -1.09
N VAL A 125 1.00 -1.45 -1.83
CA VAL A 125 0.84 -0.66 -3.05
C VAL A 125 -0.20 0.42 -2.80
N VAL A 126 0.20 1.67 -2.90
CA VAL A 126 -0.59 2.84 -2.49
C VAL A 126 -0.83 3.77 -3.66
N GLY A 127 -2.08 4.06 -3.95
CA GLY A 127 -2.47 5.12 -4.85
C GLY A 127 -2.38 6.48 -4.16
N LEU A 128 -1.71 7.43 -4.79
CA LEU A 128 -1.58 8.80 -4.31
C LEU A 128 -2.37 9.72 -5.24
N ALA A 129 -3.55 10.13 -4.79
CA ALA A 129 -4.34 11.13 -5.53
C ALA A 129 -3.60 12.47 -5.54
N SER A 130 -3.36 12.98 -6.73
CA SER A 130 -2.83 14.32 -6.90
C SER A 130 -3.96 15.33 -6.64
N LYS A 131 -3.79 16.17 -5.62
CA LYS A 131 -4.56 17.40 -5.48
C LYS A 131 -3.58 18.56 -5.65
N PRO A 132 -3.28 18.98 -6.88
CA PRO A 132 -2.37 20.08 -7.08
C PRO A 132 -3.04 21.37 -6.56
N ARG A 133 -2.69 21.78 -5.36
CA ARG A 133 -2.83 23.16 -4.94
C ARG A 133 -1.53 23.88 -5.35
N PHE A 134 -1.63 24.81 -6.26
CA PHE A 134 -0.51 25.68 -6.69
C PHE A 134 0.73 24.96 -7.25
N GLY A 135 0.56 23.85 -7.99
CA GLY A 135 1.68 23.17 -8.66
C GLY A 135 2.59 22.33 -7.75
N GLU A 136 2.30 22.25 -6.45
CA GLU A 136 3.06 21.40 -5.52
C GLU A 136 2.38 20.06 -5.31
N PHE A 137 3.16 18.98 -5.40
CA PHE A 137 2.71 17.63 -5.04
C PHE A 137 2.77 17.48 -3.52
N SER A 138 1.65 17.06 -2.91
CA SER A 138 1.60 16.72 -1.49
C SER A 138 1.14 15.28 -1.31
N LEU A 139 1.91 14.51 -0.55
CA LEU A 139 1.56 13.13 -0.17
C LEU A 139 0.29 13.04 0.68
N GLY A 140 -0.11 14.14 1.31
CA GLY A 140 -1.16 14.15 2.32
C GLY A 140 -0.75 13.39 3.59
N ARG A 141 -1.59 13.50 4.64
CA ARG A 141 -1.29 12.91 5.95
C ARG A 141 -1.13 11.39 5.89
N THR A 142 -2.08 10.69 5.30
CA THR A 142 -2.03 9.23 5.20
C THR A 142 -0.78 8.76 4.45
N GLY A 143 -0.45 9.36 3.30
CA GLY A 143 0.76 8.99 2.55
C GLY A 143 2.05 9.22 3.35
N THR A 144 2.13 10.33 4.09
CA THR A 144 3.27 10.62 4.98
C THR A 144 3.37 9.60 6.12
N ASP A 145 2.25 9.22 6.74
CA ASP A 145 2.21 8.21 7.80
C ASP A 145 2.68 6.85 7.28
N LEU A 146 2.21 6.44 6.11
CA LEU A 146 2.62 5.17 5.50
C LEU A 146 4.11 5.15 5.19
N LEU A 147 4.66 6.23 4.61
CA LEU A 147 6.09 6.33 4.32
C LEU A 147 6.96 6.28 5.58
N SER A 148 6.47 6.88 6.67
CA SER A 148 7.24 6.98 7.91
C SER A 148 7.16 5.71 8.77
N HIS A 149 6.06 4.96 8.71
CA HIS A 149 5.77 3.92 9.70
C HIS A 149 5.50 2.53 9.13
N ALA A 150 5.36 2.38 7.80
CA ALA A 150 5.17 1.05 7.22
C ALA A 150 6.38 0.15 7.50
N HIS A 151 6.11 -1.07 7.97
CA HIS A 151 7.12 -2.08 8.25
C HIS A 151 7.49 -2.92 7.02
N CYS A 152 6.73 -2.80 5.94
CA CYS A 152 6.93 -3.47 4.66
C CYS A 152 7.41 -2.50 3.58
N ARG A 153 7.78 -3.03 2.42
CA ARG A 153 8.11 -2.20 1.26
C ARG A 153 6.90 -1.46 0.74
N LEU A 154 7.12 -0.28 0.16
CA LEU A 154 6.06 0.54 -0.43
C LEU A 154 6.31 0.72 -1.92
N VAL A 155 5.23 0.59 -2.68
CA VAL A 155 5.13 1.06 -4.05
C VAL A 155 4.09 2.17 -4.07
N LEU A 156 4.49 3.36 -4.49
CA LEU A 156 3.61 4.51 -4.59
C LEU A 156 3.27 4.75 -6.06
N ILE A 157 1.99 4.86 -6.33
CA ILE A 157 1.46 5.14 -7.67
C ILE A 157 0.78 6.50 -7.63
N ARG A 158 1.24 7.40 -8.45
CA ARG A 158 0.69 8.74 -8.62
C ARG A 158 0.03 8.84 -9.99
N GLU A 159 -1.05 9.59 -10.09
CA GLU A 159 -1.60 9.96 -11.39
C GLU A 159 -0.57 10.77 -12.20
N ALA A 160 -0.55 10.57 -13.51
CA ALA A 160 0.26 11.41 -14.38
C ALA A 160 -0.18 12.87 -14.24
N LEU A 161 0.78 13.78 -14.23
CA LEU A 161 0.46 15.20 -14.29
C LEU A 161 -0.09 15.52 -15.69
N PRO A 162 -1.15 16.35 -15.81
CA PRO A 162 -1.56 16.91 -17.09
C PRO A 162 -0.38 17.58 -17.79
N GLU A 163 -0.31 17.53 -19.11
CA GLU A 163 0.79 18.13 -19.89
C GLU A 163 1.02 19.62 -19.55
N GLU A 164 -0.07 20.35 -19.27
CA GLU A 164 -0.04 21.76 -18.90
C GLU A 164 0.66 22.04 -17.56
N MET A 165 0.84 21.02 -16.71
CA MET A 165 1.49 21.13 -15.40
C MET A 165 2.84 20.39 -15.35
N GLN A 166 3.31 19.90 -16.46
CA GLN A 166 4.65 19.33 -16.53
C GLN A 166 5.66 20.50 -16.55
N PRO A 167 6.70 20.46 -15.68
CA PRO A 167 7.74 21.48 -15.76
C PRO A 167 8.35 21.43 -17.18
N ALA A 168 8.51 22.60 -17.80
CA ALA A 168 9.18 22.70 -19.06
C ALA A 168 10.54 21.99 -18.95
N HIS A 169 10.80 21.04 -19.82
CA HIS A 169 12.12 20.44 -19.91
C HIS A 169 13.08 21.56 -20.32
N GLU A 170 13.83 22.11 -19.37
CA GLU A 170 15.03 22.84 -19.70
C GLU A 170 15.97 21.86 -20.39
N GLU A 171 16.12 22.00 -21.69
CA GLU A 171 17.15 21.29 -22.45
C GLU A 171 18.49 21.70 -21.83
N ILE A 172 19.10 20.77 -21.10
CA ILE A 172 20.48 20.89 -20.63
C ILE A 172 21.35 20.77 -21.88
N SER A 173 21.76 21.93 -22.43
CA SER A 173 22.78 22.01 -23.47
C SER A 173 24.16 21.86 -22.90
#